data_40b20eeb5f3bf6164f5e96ef19b212a1
#
_entry.id   40b20eeb5f3bf6164f5e96ef19b212a1
#
_cell.length_a   1.000
_cell.length_b   1.000
_cell.length_c   1.000
_cell.angle_alpha   90.00
_cell.angle_beta   90.00
_cell.angle_gamma   90.00
#
_symmetry.space_group_name_H-M   'P 1'
#
loop_
_entity.id
_entity.type
_entity.pdbx_description
1 polymer ?
#
loop_
_entity_poly.entity_id
_entity_poly.type
_entity_poly.pdbx_seq_one_letter_code
_entity_poly.pdbx_strand_id
1 'polypeptide(L)'
;QMHNMHEAYRRMYEALGVRDIDMLLPPPQQPQPEDPGMENSKALQMMKLQAFQGQNHAAHINAHQAFMSSFLVANNPPAMGVLQAHISEHIAMMAREEITAKNAQAIQEQAMQFGGQVPPELMQQFQMQNENEIAERIVQMTEELVAEEQEYLGKKDSDPLIDLKQQELMLRAQEIQQNKENADKKLE
;
A
#
# COMPACT_ATOMS: atom_id res chain seq x y z
N GLN A 1 -11.70 8.04 19.82
CA GLN A 1 -10.96 9.01 20.64
C GLN A 1 -11.97 9.84 21.41
N MET A 2 -11.99 9.71 22.73
CA MET A 2 -13.01 10.38 23.55
C MET A 2 -12.76 11.88 23.77
N HIS A 3 -11.53 12.36 23.64
CA HIS A 3 -11.18 13.77 23.83
C HIS A 3 -10.08 14.24 22.89
N ASN A 4 -10.21 15.46 22.39
CA ASN A 4 -9.12 16.17 21.73
C ASN A 4 -8.18 16.71 22.81
N MET A 5 -7.09 15.99 23.08
CA MET A 5 -6.14 16.34 24.14
C MET A 5 -5.46 17.68 23.91
N HIS A 6 -5.17 18.03 22.65
CA HIS A 6 -4.57 19.32 22.30
C HIS A 6 -5.50 20.46 22.70
N GLU A 7 -6.77 20.38 22.35
CA GLU A 7 -7.78 21.38 22.71
C GLU A 7 -8.03 21.42 24.24
N ALA A 8 -7.99 20.28 24.92
CA ALA A 8 -8.12 20.21 26.36
C ALA A 8 -6.95 20.93 27.06
N TYR A 9 -5.71 20.69 26.65
CA TYR A 9 -4.54 21.38 27.18
C TYR A 9 -4.57 22.87 26.83
N ARG A 10 -4.98 23.27 25.64
CA ARG A 10 -5.13 24.67 25.26
C ARG A 10 -6.06 25.40 26.18
N ARG A 11 -7.26 24.89 26.41
CA ARG A 11 -8.23 25.46 27.34
C ARG A 11 -7.72 25.54 28.78
N MET A 12 -6.98 24.54 29.21
CA MET A 12 -6.35 24.55 30.53
C MET A 12 -5.31 25.69 30.66
N TYR A 13 -4.46 25.88 29.66
CA TYR A 13 -3.49 26.96 29.64
C TYR A 13 -4.17 28.32 29.56
N GLU A 14 -5.23 28.48 28.77
CA GLU A 14 -6.05 29.68 28.71
C GLU A 14 -6.64 30.02 30.09
N ALA A 15 -7.22 29.04 30.78
CA ALA A 15 -7.79 29.22 32.10
C ALA A 15 -6.74 29.61 33.18
N LEU A 16 -5.49 29.16 33.02
CA LEU A 16 -4.37 29.49 33.88
C LEU A 16 -3.71 30.84 33.53
N GLY A 17 -4.20 31.56 32.50
CA GLY A 17 -3.65 32.83 32.06
C GLY A 17 -2.25 32.74 31.43
N VAL A 18 -1.87 31.58 30.94
CA VAL A 18 -0.59 31.37 30.25
C VAL A 18 -0.57 32.18 28.97
N ARG A 19 0.52 32.90 28.73
CA ARG A 19 0.75 33.66 27.48
C ARG A 19 1.53 32.80 26.50
N ASP A 20 1.37 33.08 25.20
CA ASP A 20 2.10 32.40 24.13
C ASP A 20 1.86 30.88 24.10
N ILE A 21 0.61 30.47 24.28
CA ILE A 21 0.19 29.07 24.34
C ILE A 21 0.67 28.30 23.10
N ASP A 22 0.64 28.91 21.92
CA ASP A 22 1.06 28.25 20.65
C ASP A 22 2.56 27.91 20.62
N MET A 23 3.39 28.56 21.45
CA MET A 23 4.79 28.18 21.62
C MET A 23 4.96 26.95 22.53
N LEU A 24 4.11 26.83 23.56
CA LEU A 24 4.15 25.71 24.50
C LEU A 24 3.39 24.47 23.97
N LEU A 25 2.35 24.71 23.22
CA LEU A 25 1.47 23.72 22.63
C LEU A 25 1.28 24.05 21.13
N PRO A 26 2.29 23.77 20.31
CA PRO A 26 2.20 24.03 18.88
C PRO A 26 1.02 23.24 18.29
N PRO A 27 0.30 23.80 17.30
CA PRO A 27 -0.81 23.11 16.67
C PRO A 27 -0.33 21.77 16.09
N PRO A 28 -1.17 20.72 16.14
CA PRO A 28 -0.83 19.44 15.55
C PRO A 28 -0.40 19.63 14.10
N GLN A 29 0.78 19.16 13.77
CA GLN A 29 1.22 19.18 12.38
C GLN A 29 0.27 18.29 11.56
N GLN A 30 -0.27 18.85 10.50
CA GLN A 30 -1.04 18.05 9.55
C GLN A 30 -0.08 17.09 8.84
N PRO A 31 -0.44 15.81 8.71
CA PRO A 31 0.34 14.88 7.92
C PRO A 31 0.58 15.45 6.52
N GLN A 32 1.80 15.34 6.03
CA GLN A 32 2.19 15.80 4.70
C GLN A 32 2.52 14.58 3.83
N PRO A 33 2.32 14.67 2.51
CA PRO A 33 2.79 13.64 1.57
C PRO A 33 4.30 13.44 1.73
N GLU A 34 4.73 12.19 1.72
CA GLU A 34 6.13 11.79 1.84
C GLU A 34 6.54 10.97 0.63
N ASP A 35 7.84 10.80 0.41
CA ASP A 35 8.33 9.88 -0.59
C ASP A 35 8.27 8.42 -0.09
N PRO A 36 8.16 7.43 -0.98
CA PRO A 36 8.00 6.02 -0.58
C PRO A 36 9.21 5.47 0.19
N GLY A 37 10.40 6.05 0.08
CA GLY A 37 11.57 5.64 0.86
C GLY A 37 11.45 6.03 2.33
N MET A 38 10.94 7.22 2.60
CA MET A 38 10.63 7.67 3.96
C MET A 38 9.52 6.85 4.58
N GLU A 39 8.46 6.57 3.83
CA GLU A 39 7.35 5.72 4.27
C GLU A 39 7.82 4.29 4.58
N ASN A 40 8.67 3.70 3.74
CA ASN A 40 9.30 2.41 4.00
C ASN A 40 10.08 2.38 5.32
N SER A 41 10.84 3.44 5.61
CA SER A 41 11.59 3.58 6.86
C SER A 41 10.67 3.69 8.08
N LYS A 42 9.55 4.39 7.95
CA LYS A 42 8.52 4.50 8.99
C LYS A 42 7.77 3.19 9.22
N ALA A 43 7.54 2.42 8.15
CA ALA A 43 6.92 1.09 8.26
C ALA A 43 7.74 0.14 9.13
N LEU A 44 9.08 0.16 9.02
CA LEU A 44 9.96 -0.62 9.91
C LEU A 44 9.85 -0.20 11.38
N GLN A 45 9.49 1.05 11.65
CA GLN A 45 9.25 1.58 12.98
C GLN A 45 7.78 1.39 13.42
N MET A 46 6.97 0.70 12.62
CA MET A 46 5.54 0.48 12.86
C MET A 46 4.74 1.78 13.01
N MET A 47 5.22 2.86 12.40
CA MET A 47 4.51 4.13 12.37
C MET A 47 3.35 4.05 11.37
N LYS A 48 2.25 4.75 11.68
CA LYS A 48 1.13 4.86 10.78
C LYS A 48 1.54 5.64 9.53
N LEU A 49 1.30 5.08 8.37
CA LEU A 49 1.44 5.73 7.07
C LEU A 49 0.08 6.27 6.61
N GLN A 50 0.09 7.17 5.65
CA GLN A 50 -1.11 7.76 5.08
C GLN A 50 -0.89 8.14 3.63
N ALA A 51 -1.76 7.67 2.74
CA ALA A 51 -1.79 8.10 1.36
C ALA A 51 -2.54 9.43 1.20
N PHE A 52 -2.13 10.25 0.24
CA PHE A 52 -2.71 11.57 -0.03
C PHE A 52 -3.11 11.68 -1.49
N GLN A 53 -4.18 12.41 -1.73
CA GLN A 53 -4.63 12.71 -3.08
C GLN A 53 -3.54 13.42 -3.90
N GLY A 54 -3.41 13.04 -5.16
CA GLY A 54 -2.44 13.62 -6.09
C GLY A 54 -1.01 13.08 -5.98
N GLN A 55 -0.74 12.10 -5.11
CA GLN A 55 0.51 11.36 -5.13
C GLN A 55 0.60 10.46 -6.38
N ASN A 56 1.80 10.09 -6.78
CA ASN A 56 1.98 9.04 -7.78
C ASN A 56 1.76 7.66 -7.13
N HIS A 57 0.48 7.30 -6.96
CA HIS A 57 0.10 6.08 -6.26
C HIS A 57 0.73 4.81 -6.85
N ALA A 58 0.81 4.70 -8.18
CA ALA A 58 1.44 3.55 -8.84
C ALA A 58 2.94 3.43 -8.48
N ALA A 59 3.67 4.56 -8.43
CA ALA A 59 5.07 4.56 -8.04
C ALA A 59 5.26 4.16 -6.57
N HIS A 60 4.37 4.63 -5.67
CA HIS A 60 4.40 4.23 -4.26
C HIS A 60 4.13 2.74 -4.09
N ILE A 61 3.08 2.20 -4.73
CA ILE A 61 2.75 0.77 -4.70
C ILE A 61 3.96 -0.06 -5.15
N ASN A 62 4.57 0.26 -6.29
CA ASN A 62 5.74 -0.46 -6.81
C ASN A 62 6.93 -0.40 -5.83
N ALA A 63 7.21 0.76 -5.25
CA ALA A 63 8.31 0.93 -4.29
C ALA A 63 8.07 0.13 -2.99
N HIS A 64 6.84 0.12 -2.49
CA HIS A 64 6.47 -0.65 -1.31
C HIS A 64 6.52 -2.16 -1.57
N GLN A 65 6.03 -2.65 -2.71
CA GLN A 65 6.12 -4.06 -3.09
C GLN A 65 7.58 -4.53 -3.21
N ALA A 66 8.43 -3.72 -3.89
CA ALA A 66 9.85 -4.02 -3.98
C ALA A 66 10.51 -4.08 -2.59
N PHE A 67 10.13 -3.18 -1.68
CA PHE A 67 10.65 -3.17 -0.32
C PHE A 67 10.13 -4.35 0.52
N MET A 68 8.88 -4.75 0.37
CA MET A 68 8.29 -5.93 1.02
C MET A 68 9.03 -7.22 0.66
N SER A 69 9.56 -7.32 -0.56
CA SER A 69 10.37 -8.45 -1.03
C SER A 69 11.79 -8.47 -0.43
N SER A 70 12.21 -7.41 0.27
CA SER A 70 13.53 -7.34 0.90
C SER A 70 13.60 -8.22 2.15
N PHE A 71 14.83 -8.67 2.49
CA PHE A 71 15.08 -9.45 3.70
C PHE A 71 14.60 -8.74 4.98
N LEU A 72 14.66 -7.41 5.02
CA LEU A 72 14.29 -6.61 6.19
C LEU A 72 12.79 -6.72 6.52
N VAL A 73 11.94 -6.80 5.50
CA VAL A 73 10.48 -6.84 5.66
C VAL A 73 9.96 -8.28 5.62
N ALA A 74 10.54 -9.14 4.77
CA ALA A 74 10.13 -10.54 4.65
C ALA A 74 10.18 -11.31 5.99
N ASN A 75 11.08 -10.90 6.89
CA ASN A 75 11.21 -11.45 8.24
C ASN A 75 10.58 -10.57 9.34
N ASN A 76 9.79 -9.57 8.97
CA ASN A 76 9.14 -8.63 9.88
C ASN A 76 7.63 -8.52 9.58
N PRO A 77 6.81 -9.50 10.05
CA PRO A 77 5.37 -9.51 9.79
C PRO A 77 4.61 -8.23 10.18
N PRO A 78 4.93 -7.55 11.29
CA PRO A 78 4.30 -6.27 11.62
C PRO A 78 4.55 -5.19 10.58
N ALA A 79 5.80 -5.00 10.13
CA ALA A 79 6.14 -4.02 9.09
C ALA A 79 5.47 -4.38 7.75
N MET A 80 5.40 -5.67 7.42
CA MET A 80 4.66 -6.19 6.27
C MET A 80 3.19 -5.75 6.32
N GLY A 81 2.53 -5.93 7.46
CA GLY A 81 1.13 -5.54 7.64
C GLY A 81 0.90 -4.02 7.50
N VAL A 82 1.84 -3.19 7.98
CA VAL A 82 1.77 -1.72 7.80
C VAL A 82 1.85 -1.35 6.30
N LEU A 83 2.78 -1.96 5.56
CA LEU A 83 2.94 -1.69 4.13
C LEU A 83 1.75 -2.19 3.31
N GLN A 84 1.21 -3.38 3.61
CA GLN A 84 0.02 -3.90 2.94
C GLN A 84 -1.20 -2.99 3.15
N ALA A 85 -1.42 -2.52 4.37
CA ALA A 85 -2.49 -1.58 4.66
C ALA A 85 -2.31 -0.26 3.90
N HIS A 86 -1.07 0.24 3.80
CA HIS A 86 -0.75 1.47 3.10
C HIS A 86 -0.89 1.33 1.57
N ILE A 87 -0.47 0.21 0.99
CA ILE A 87 -0.74 -0.10 -0.43
C ILE A 87 -2.24 -0.08 -0.71
N SER A 88 -3.06 -0.64 0.19
CA SER A 88 -4.52 -0.61 0.04
C SER A 88 -5.08 0.82 0.07
N GLU A 89 -4.49 1.73 0.87
CA GLU A 89 -4.84 3.16 0.86
C GLU A 89 -4.50 3.80 -0.50
N HIS A 90 -3.33 3.51 -1.07
CA HIS A 90 -2.95 4.01 -2.39
C HIS A 90 -3.87 3.50 -3.51
N ILE A 91 -4.25 2.22 -3.48
CA ILE A 91 -5.21 1.63 -4.43
C ILE A 91 -6.56 2.37 -4.32
N ALA A 92 -7.06 2.58 -3.10
CA ALA A 92 -8.32 3.27 -2.89
C ALA A 92 -8.29 4.72 -3.37
N MET A 93 -7.18 5.44 -3.16
CA MET A 93 -7.00 6.81 -3.66
C MET A 93 -6.94 6.84 -5.19
N MET A 94 -6.17 5.94 -5.82
CA MET A 94 -6.05 5.84 -7.27
C MET A 94 -7.39 5.53 -7.94
N ALA A 95 -8.15 4.58 -7.40
CA ALA A 95 -9.49 4.25 -7.90
C ALA A 95 -10.45 5.46 -7.78
N ARG A 96 -10.40 6.15 -6.65
CA ARG A 96 -11.21 7.35 -6.42
C ARG A 96 -10.88 8.46 -7.40
N GLU A 97 -9.61 8.74 -7.64
CA GLU A 97 -9.17 9.76 -8.58
C GLU A 97 -9.57 9.41 -10.02
N GLU A 98 -9.38 8.16 -10.43
CA GLU A 98 -9.76 7.67 -11.77
C GLU A 98 -11.27 7.82 -12.00
N ILE A 99 -12.11 7.32 -11.09
CA ILE A 99 -13.56 7.35 -11.25
C ILE A 99 -14.10 8.78 -11.13
N THR A 100 -13.56 9.60 -10.21
CA THR A 100 -13.96 11.00 -10.08
C THR A 100 -13.63 11.78 -11.35
N ALA A 101 -12.44 11.58 -11.93
CA ALA A 101 -12.06 12.23 -13.18
C ALA A 101 -12.93 11.78 -14.35
N LYS A 102 -13.22 10.47 -14.48
CA LYS A 102 -14.09 9.89 -15.49
C LYS A 102 -15.50 10.50 -15.43
N ASN A 103 -16.07 10.65 -14.24
CA ASN A 103 -17.45 11.06 -14.05
C ASN A 103 -17.62 12.59 -13.95
N ALA A 104 -16.53 13.36 -13.78
CA ALA A 104 -16.58 14.83 -13.73
C ALA A 104 -17.19 15.45 -15.00
N GLN A 105 -16.86 14.90 -16.17
CA GLN A 105 -17.39 15.37 -17.44
C GLN A 105 -18.90 15.11 -17.54
N ALA A 106 -19.38 13.94 -17.15
CA ALA A 106 -20.79 13.59 -17.17
C ALA A 106 -21.62 14.49 -16.24
N ILE A 107 -21.07 14.78 -15.04
CA ILE A 107 -21.71 15.72 -14.09
C ILE A 107 -21.77 17.12 -14.67
N GLN A 108 -20.71 17.58 -15.35
CA GLN A 108 -20.68 18.90 -16.00
C GLN A 108 -21.69 19.01 -17.14
N GLU A 109 -21.82 17.99 -17.98
CA GLU A 109 -22.81 17.93 -19.07
C GLU A 109 -24.25 17.99 -18.52
N GLN A 110 -24.51 17.24 -17.43
CA GLN A 110 -25.81 17.31 -16.76
C GLN A 110 -26.09 18.70 -16.17
N ALA A 111 -25.11 19.31 -15.52
CA ALA A 111 -25.26 20.66 -14.97
C ALA A 111 -25.63 21.68 -16.04
N MET A 112 -25.07 21.58 -17.25
CA MET A 112 -25.42 22.45 -18.38
C MET A 112 -26.87 22.26 -18.81
N GLN A 113 -27.41 21.04 -18.81
CA GLN A 113 -28.80 20.76 -19.17
C GLN A 113 -29.81 21.38 -18.18
N PHE A 114 -29.40 21.51 -16.91
CA PHE A 114 -30.24 22.07 -15.83
C PHE A 114 -29.92 23.54 -15.51
N GLY A 115 -29.29 24.28 -16.45
CA GLY A 115 -29.03 25.70 -16.28
C GLY A 115 -27.92 26.05 -15.28
N GLY A 116 -26.96 25.13 -15.09
CA GLY A 116 -25.78 25.30 -14.25
C GLY A 116 -25.88 24.71 -12.86
N GLN A 117 -27.03 24.16 -12.47
CA GLN A 117 -27.23 23.50 -11.18
C GLN A 117 -27.86 22.12 -11.35
N VAL A 118 -27.18 21.09 -10.88
CA VAL A 118 -27.74 19.73 -10.87
C VAL A 118 -28.74 19.60 -9.72
N PRO A 119 -29.96 19.06 -9.96
CA PRO A 119 -30.91 18.79 -8.88
C PRO A 119 -30.34 17.93 -7.76
N PRO A 120 -30.68 18.20 -6.48
CA PRO A 120 -30.11 17.47 -5.34
C PRO A 120 -30.30 15.95 -5.41
N GLU A 121 -31.45 15.50 -5.90
CA GLU A 121 -31.76 14.07 -6.03
C GLU A 121 -30.86 13.39 -7.07
N LEU A 122 -30.61 14.07 -8.19
CA LEU A 122 -29.71 13.58 -9.23
C LEU A 122 -28.25 13.60 -8.76
N MET A 123 -27.85 14.61 -7.99
CA MET A 123 -26.53 14.67 -7.37
C MET A 123 -26.31 13.50 -6.39
N GLN A 124 -27.33 13.16 -5.61
CA GLN A 124 -27.27 12.01 -4.70
C GLN A 124 -27.14 10.68 -5.46
N GLN A 125 -27.85 10.54 -6.59
CA GLN A 125 -27.69 9.36 -7.46
C GLN A 125 -26.27 9.25 -8.01
N PHE A 126 -25.69 10.33 -8.49
CA PHE A 126 -24.30 10.36 -8.94
C PHE A 126 -23.30 10.00 -7.84
N GLN A 127 -23.51 10.50 -6.62
CA GLN A 127 -22.66 10.15 -5.50
C GLN A 127 -22.71 8.65 -5.18
N MET A 128 -23.91 8.06 -5.15
CA MET A 128 -24.07 6.63 -4.91
C MET A 128 -23.46 5.78 -6.03
N GLN A 129 -23.66 6.20 -7.29
CA GLN A 129 -23.06 5.52 -8.44
C GLN A 129 -21.52 5.59 -8.38
N ASN A 130 -20.97 6.77 -8.09
CA ASN A 130 -19.52 6.94 -7.95
C ASN A 130 -18.94 6.03 -6.85
N GLU A 131 -19.58 5.96 -5.68
CA GLU A 131 -19.10 5.10 -4.58
C GLU A 131 -19.12 3.62 -4.99
N ASN A 132 -20.11 3.16 -5.74
CA ASN A 132 -20.16 1.80 -6.25
C ASN A 132 -19.06 1.55 -7.30
N GLU A 133 -18.88 2.45 -8.27
CA GLU A 133 -17.83 2.35 -9.29
C GLU A 133 -16.43 2.37 -8.66
N ILE A 134 -16.22 3.19 -7.63
CA ILE A 134 -14.95 3.23 -6.86
C ILE A 134 -14.72 1.89 -6.17
N ALA A 135 -15.73 1.33 -5.51
CA ALA A 135 -15.60 0.04 -4.82
C ALA A 135 -15.27 -1.09 -5.81
N GLU A 136 -15.95 -1.16 -6.95
CA GLU A 136 -15.66 -2.12 -8.01
C GLU A 136 -14.23 -1.94 -8.57
N ARG A 137 -13.80 -0.70 -8.78
CA ARG A 137 -12.46 -0.41 -9.29
C ARG A 137 -11.35 -0.79 -8.30
N ILE A 138 -11.58 -0.58 -6.99
CA ILE A 138 -10.65 -1.05 -5.95
C ILE A 138 -10.47 -2.56 -6.02
N VAL A 139 -11.57 -3.32 -6.15
CA VAL A 139 -11.51 -4.78 -6.29
C VAL A 139 -10.70 -5.17 -7.52
N GLN A 140 -11.00 -4.58 -8.69
CA GLN A 140 -10.29 -4.86 -9.93
C GLN A 140 -8.79 -4.56 -9.81
N MET A 141 -8.42 -3.38 -9.31
CA MET A 141 -7.02 -3.00 -9.12
C MET A 141 -6.29 -3.95 -8.14
N THR A 142 -6.98 -4.41 -7.10
CA THR A 142 -6.42 -5.36 -6.15
C THR A 142 -6.20 -6.72 -6.81
N GLU A 143 -7.14 -7.20 -7.62
CA GLU A 143 -7.01 -8.45 -8.37
C GLU A 143 -5.88 -8.37 -9.42
N GLU A 144 -5.78 -7.23 -10.15
CA GLU A 144 -4.70 -6.96 -11.09
C GLU A 144 -3.34 -7.03 -10.38
N LEU A 145 -3.19 -6.38 -9.22
CA LEU A 145 -1.96 -6.37 -8.44
C LEU A 145 -1.56 -7.77 -7.95
N VAL A 146 -2.52 -8.54 -7.46
CA VAL A 146 -2.28 -9.93 -7.01
C VAL A 146 -1.89 -10.82 -8.18
N ALA A 147 -2.52 -10.64 -9.35
CA ALA A 147 -2.18 -11.41 -10.55
C ALA A 147 -0.75 -11.10 -11.05
N GLU A 148 -0.36 -9.82 -11.04
CA GLU A 148 1.01 -9.39 -11.39
C GLU A 148 2.05 -9.96 -10.41
N GLU A 149 1.75 -9.97 -9.11
CA GLU A 149 2.63 -10.55 -8.10
C GLU A 149 2.80 -12.06 -8.30
N GLN A 150 1.70 -12.78 -8.59
CA GLN A 150 1.75 -14.22 -8.88
C GLN A 150 2.54 -14.53 -10.15
N GLU A 151 2.38 -13.74 -11.21
CA GLU A 151 3.15 -13.89 -12.44
C GLU A 151 4.64 -13.63 -12.20
N TYR A 152 4.97 -12.61 -11.39
CA TYR A 152 6.36 -12.31 -11.03
C TYR A 152 7.00 -13.44 -10.22
N LEU A 153 6.29 -14.02 -9.25
CA LEU A 153 6.76 -15.15 -8.45
C LEU A 153 6.92 -16.41 -9.31
N GLY A 154 5.97 -16.70 -10.20
CA GLY A 154 6.07 -17.81 -11.13
C GLY A 154 7.25 -17.70 -12.10
N LYS A 155 7.58 -16.49 -12.54
CA LYS A 155 8.78 -16.24 -13.37
C LYS A 155 10.08 -16.40 -12.58
N LYS A 156 10.09 -16.05 -11.30
CA LYS A 156 11.26 -16.19 -10.42
C LYS A 156 11.56 -17.64 -10.09
N ASP A 157 10.53 -18.46 -9.94
CA ASP A 157 10.69 -19.92 -9.75
C ASP A 157 11.14 -20.64 -11.03
N SER A 158 10.94 -20.03 -12.20
CA SER A 158 11.41 -20.53 -13.50
C SER A 158 12.72 -19.88 -13.96
N ASP A 159 13.47 -19.22 -13.07
CA ASP A 159 14.78 -18.65 -13.40
C ASP A 159 15.75 -19.80 -13.78
N PRO A 160 16.28 -19.81 -15.03
CA PRO A 160 17.20 -20.85 -15.51
C PRO A 160 18.42 -21.08 -14.61
N LEU A 161 18.83 -20.07 -13.84
CA LEU A 161 19.91 -20.16 -12.86
C LEU A 161 19.52 -21.00 -11.63
N ILE A 162 18.27 -20.90 -11.19
CA ILE A 162 17.73 -21.70 -10.08
C ILE A 162 17.56 -23.16 -10.53
N ASP A 163 17.04 -23.37 -11.73
CA ASP A 163 16.91 -24.71 -12.32
C ASP A 163 18.28 -25.39 -12.53
N LEU A 164 19.27 -24.66 -13.04
CA LEU A 164 20.65 -25.14 -13.16
C LEU A 164 21.26 -25.51 -11.82
N LYS A 165 21.02 -24.71 -10.80
CA LYS A 165 21.54 -24.96 -9.47
C LYS A 165 20.86 -26.12 -8.76
N GLN A 166 19.58 -26.32 -9.00
CA GLN A 166 18.84 -27.50 -8.53
C GLN A 166 19.33 -28.77 -9.23
N GLN A 167 19.57 -28.73 -10.55
CA GLN A 167 20.13 -29.84 -11.29
C GLN A 167 21.56 -30.19 -10.82
N GLU A 168 22.41 -29.18 -10.58
CA GLU A 168 23.75 -29.39 -10.02
C GLU A 168 23.71 -30.05 -8.64
N LEU A 169 22.79 -29.63 -7.77
CA LEU A 169 22.61 -30.23 -6.44
C LEU A 169 22.07 -31.67 -6.53
N MET A 170 21.17 -31.96 -7.46
CA MET A 170 20.70 -33.33 -7.68
C MET A 170 21.80 -34.25 -8.20
N LEU A 171 22.63 -33.79 -9.14
CA LEU A 171 23.77 -34.53 -9.65
C LEU A 171 24.79 -34.84 -8.54
N ARG A 172 25.12 -33.86 -7.72
CA ARG A 172 26.00 -34.06 -6.55
C ARG A 172 25.43 -35.04 -5.54
N ALA A 173 24.13 -35.00 -5.28
CA ALA A 173 23.47 -35.95 -4.39
C ALA A 173 23.54 -37.37 -4.93
N GLN A 174 23.38 -37.55 -6.25
CA GLN A 174 23.53 -38.87 -6.92
C GLN A 174 24.97 -39.37 -6.87
N GLU A 175 25.97 -38.52 -7.11
CA GLU A 175 27.39 -38.88 -6.98
C GLU A 175 27.74 -39.34 -5.58
N ILE A 176 27.27 -38.64 -4.54
CA ILE A 176 27.48 -39.03 -3.13
C ILE A 176 26.85 -40.39 -2.84
N GLN A 177 25.65 -40.63 -3.36
CA GLN A 177 24.94 -41.89 -3.18
C GLN A 177 25.67 -43.05 -3.86
N GLN A 178 26.10 -42.88 -5.13
CA GLN A 178 26.91 -43.87 -5.86
C GLN A 178 28.25 -44.14 -5.17
N ASN A 179 28.91 -43.14 -4.67
CA ASN A 179 30.17 -43.31 -3.93
C ASN A 179 29.97 -44.07 -2.62
N LYS A 180 28.86 -43.86 -1.90
CA LYS A 180 28.47 -44.65 -0.74
C LYS A 180 28.24 -46.13 -1.09
N GLU A 181 27.43 -46.40 -2.12
CA GLU A 181 27.16 -47.79 -2.57
C GLU A 181 28.41 -48.50 -3.07
N ASN A 182 29.34 -47.80 -3.71
CA ASN A 182 30.62 -48.33 -4.14
C ASN A 182 31.59 -48.56 -2.98
N ALA A 183 31.50 -47.79 -1.91
CA ALA A 183 32.26 -47.98 -0.69
C ALA A 183 31.77 -49.20 0.10
N ASP A 184 30.47 -49.39 0.21
CA ASP A 184 29.84 -50.51 0.90
C ASP A 184 30.12 -51.83 0.16
N LYS A 185 30.10 -51.84 -1.19
CA LYS A 185 30.47 -53.04 -2.02
C LYS A 185 31.98 -53.42 -1.94
N LYS A 186 32.84 -52.56 -1.44
CA LYS A 186 34.26 -52.89 -1.25
C LYS A 186 34.58 -53.41 0.15
N LEU A 187 33.60 -53.38 1.05
CA LEU A 187 33.72 -53.85 2.42
C LEU A 187 33.11 -55.27 2.64
N GLU A 188 32.41 -55.77 1.62
CA GLU A 188 31.99 -57.18 1.44
C GLU A 188 33.08 -57.98 0.70
#